data_7c87dd7540163d769636a30767862925
#
_entry.id   7c87dd7540163d769636a30767862925
#
_cell.length_a   1.000
_cell.length_b   1.000
_cell.length_c   1.000
_cell.angle_alpha   90.00
_cell.angle_beta   90.00
_cell.angle_gamma   90.00
#
_symmetry.space_group_name_H-M   'P 1'
#
loop_
_entity.id
_entity.type
_entity.pdbx_description
1 polymer ?
#
loop_
_entity_poly.entity_id
_entity_poly.type
_entity_poly.pdbx_seq_one_letter_code
_entity_poly.pdbx_strand_id
1 'polypeptide(L)'
;RNITVLDIKIDQGTLEQRVEALGYLPEQQQLLRRFTERSGLSIIAGATGHGKSTLLKHIMEGMAEENPTRNYMTLEDPAEYVIRGTKQRNVITNTNVENARKMEMVNANAGLMRSDPDVIMIGEIRYIELASAAIEAALTGHGVWTTLHASSAFGIIPRLREMGVPLEDLYEDNVLNGLIYQRLVPVLCPRCKRPLELSSLQPQLGNRLEKLFNAAELAQIYTKGDGCEHCSGMGLTGLRVAAEVVPVTTMLLSILKKGSLRDAQMYWLNEMHGMTHVAHARSLVLAGEVDPALAEERLGVTLDFDLEWREVA
;
A
#
# COMPACT_ATOMS: atom_id res chain seq x y z
N ARG A 1 15.45 -18.22 0.26
CA ARG A 1 15.76 -17.85 -1.16
C ARG A 1 14.81 -16.74 -1.54
N ASN A 2 15.32 -15.56 -1.81
CA ASN A 2 14.55 -14.41 -2.23
C ASN A 2 13.82 -14.76 -3.55
N ILE A 3 12.49 -14.73 -3.55
CA ILE A 3 11.73 -14.64 -4.79
C ILE A 3 12.07 -13.25 -5.31
N THR A 4 12.91 -13.19 -6.32
CA THR A 4 13.20 -11.94 -7.02
C THR A 4 11.86 -11.45 -7.54
N VAL A 5 11.45 -10.26 -7.14
CA VAL A 5 10.33 -9.57 -7.76
C VAL A 5 10.63 -9.61 -9.26
N LEU A 6 9.79 -10.30 -10.04
CA LEU A 6 9.88 -10.18 -11.49
C LEU A 6 9.82 -8.69 -11.76
N ASP A 7 10.90 -8.14 -12.33
CA ASP A 7 10.90 -6.78 -12.83
C ASP A 7 9.69 -6.66 -13.75
N ILE A 8 8.61 -6.09 -13.18
CA ILE A 8 7.46 -5.72 -13.97
C ILE A 8 8.01 -4.64 -14.88
N LYS A 9 8.33 -5.02 -16.13
CA LYS A 9 8.86 -4.12 -17.17
C LYS A 9 7.77 -3.14 -17.61
N ILE A 10 7.23 -2.37 -16.67
CA ILE A 10 6.38 -1.24 -16.93
C ILE A 10 7.21 0.00 -16.63
N ASP A 11 8.19 0.20 -17.48
CA ASP A 11 9.03 1.37 -17.44
C ASP A 11 8.39 2.59 -18.13
N GLN A 12 7.25 2.41 -18.79
CA GLN A 12 6.52 3.45 -19.54
C GLN A 12 5.03 3.13 -19.52
N GLY A 13 4.18 4.16 -19.43
CA GLY A 13 2.71 4.02 -19.39
C GLY A 13 2.05 5.02 -18.46
N THR A 14 0.73 5.17 -18.58
CA THR A 14 -0.05 6.02 -17.68
C THR A 14 0.03 5.51 -16.24
N LEU A 15 -0.32 6.37 -15.29
CA LEU A 15 -0.35 5.98 -13.87
C LEU A 15 -1.24 4.74 -13.66
N GLU A 16 -2.40 4.69 -14.30
CA GLU A 16 -3.32 3.56 -14.22
C GLU A 16 -2.69 2.25 -14.68
N GLN A 17 -2.03 2.27 -15.84
CA GLN A 17 -1.33 1.07 -16.37
C GLN A 17 -0.22 0.61 -15.42
N ARG A 18 0.49 1.55 -14.79
CA ARG A 18 1.55 1.25 -13.82
C ARG A 18 0.99 0.57 -12.56
N VAL A 19 -0.10 1.10 -11.99
CA VAL A 19 -0.70 0.53 -10.77
C VAL A 19 -1.52 -0.73 -11.04
N GLU A 20 -2.14 -0.86 -12.22
CA GLU A 20 -2.77 -2.10 -12.69
C GLU A 20 -1.78 -3.26 -12.72
N ALA A 21 -0.61 -3.03 -13.26
CA ALA A 21 0.44 -4.05 -13.33
C ALA A 21 0.94 -4.50 -11.95
N LEU A 22 0.87 -3.64 -10.94
CA LEU A 22 1.14 -4.01 -9.55
C LEU A 22 0.01 -4.88 -8.96
N GLY A 23 -1.19 -4.87 -9.56
CA GLY A 23 -2.33 -5.66 -9.14
C GLY A 23 -3.43 -4.86 -8.43
N TYR A 24 -3.40 -3.53 -8.49
CA TYR A 24 -4.49 -2.70 -7.97
C TYR A 24 -5.75 -2.85 -8.84
N LEU A 25 -6.90 -2.99 -8.18
CA LEU A 25 -8.20 -3.10 -8.85
C LEU A 25 -8.63 -1.76 -9.47
N PRO A 26 -9.52 -1.75 -10.49
CA PRO A 26 -9.92 -0.54 -11.19
C PRO A 26 -10.41 0.59 -10.27
N GLU A 27 -11.20 0.26 -9.24
CA GLU A 27 -11.70 1.24 -8.26
C GLU A 27 -10.55 1.83 -7.42
N GLN A 28 -9.57 0.99 -7.06
CA GLN A 28 -8.38 1.41 -6.31
C GLN A 28 -7.47 2.29 -7.19
N GLN A 29 -7.32 1.97 -8.47
CA GLN A 29 -6.57 2.78 -9.46
C GLN A 29 -7.16 4.18 -9.57
N GLN A 30 -8.50 4.30 -9.67
CA GLN A 30 -9.20 5.58 -9.70
C GLN A 30 -8.97 6.41 -8.43
N LEU A 31 -8.95 5.76 -7.26
CA LEU A 31 -8.66 6.44 -6.00
C LEU A 31 -7.20 6.93 -5.95
N LEU A 32 -6.25 6.09 -6.33
CA LEU A 32 -4.83 6.49 -6.42
C LEU A 32 -4.65 7.66 -7.38
N ARG A 33 -5.35 7.65 -8.54
CA ARG A 33 -5.37 8.77 -9.48
C ARG A 33 -5.86 10.06 -8.81
N ARG A 34 -7.00 10.02 -8.12
CA ARG A 34 -7.53 11.18 -7.39
C ARG A 34 -6.54 11.73 -6.36
N PHE A 35 -5.77 10.86 -5.70
CA PHE A 35 -4.75 11.30 -4.73
C PHE A 35 -3.61 12.06 -5.38
N THR A 36 -3.27 11.77 -6.63
CA THR A 36 -2.22 12.50 -7.37
C THR A 36 -2.66 13.86 -7.88
N GLU A 37 -3.96 14.07 -8.01
CA GLU A 37 -4.57 15.32 -8.52
C GLU A 37 -4.81 16.37 -7.41
N ARG A 38 -4.68 15.96 -6.13
CA ARG A 38 -4.98 16.80 -4.97
C ARG A 38 -3.73 17.07 -4.16
N SER A 39 -3.68 18.24 -3.52
CA SER A 39 -2.75 18.49 -2.42
C SER A 39 -3.14 17.66 -1.19
N GLY A 40 -2.21 17.56 -0.25
CA GLY A 40 -2.41 16.80 0.97
C GLY A 40 -1.50 15.57 1.06
N LEU A 41 -1.55 14.92 2.20
CA LEU A 41 -0.68 13.82 2.59
C LEU A 41 -1.32 12.47 2.25
N SER A 42 -0.68 11.72 1.38
CA SER A 42 -1.00 10.32 1.04
C SER A 42 0.04 9.40 1.66
N ILE A 43 -0.40 8.44 2.47
CA ILE A 43 0.49 7.56 3.25
C ILE A 43 0.30 6.12 2.83
N ILE A 44 1.41 5.45 2.49
CA ILE A 44 1.42 4.03 2.12
C ILE A 44 2.00 3.23 3.29
N ALA A 45 1.20 2.35 3.86
CA ALA A 45 1.60 1.47 4.94
C ALA A 45 1.75 0.01 4.50
N GLY A 46 2.49 -0.73 5.27
CA GLY A 46 2.73 -2.16 5.07
C GLY A 46 4.07 -2.57 5.69
N ALA A 47 4.29 -3.87 5.85
CA ALA A 47 5.55 -4.40 6.36
C ALA A 47 6.70 -4.17 5.36
N THR A 48 7.93 -4.37 5.81
CA THR A 48 9.12 -4.36 4.93
C THR A 48 9.00 -5.43 3.85
N GLY A 49 9.39 -5.10 2.62
CA GLY A 49 9.33 -6.02 1.48
C GLY A 49 7.93 -6.18 0.85
N HIS A 50 6.94 -5.37 1.25
CA HIS A 50 5.59 -5.41 0.67
C HIS A 50 5.36 -4.34 -0.42
N GLY A 51 6.43 -3.87 -1.08
CA GLY A 51 6.35 -3.08 -2.32
C GLY A 51 5.94 -1.61 -2.15
N LYS A 52 6.05 -1.03 -0.93
CA LYS A 52 5.72 0.39 -0.70
C LYS A 52 6.55 1.33 -1.57
N SER A 53 7.87 1.16 -1.59
CA SER A 53 8.80 1.96 -2.41
C SER A 53 8.55 1.78 -3.90
N THR A 54 8.14 0.57 -4.31
CA THR A 54 7.75 0.29 -5.70
C THR A 54 6.51 1.10 -6.10
N LEU A 55 5.46 1.11 -5.24
CA LEU A 55 4.27 1.92 -5.50
C LEU A 55 4.62 3.41 -5.56
N LEU A 56 5.40 3.93 -4.60
CA LEU A 56 5.86 5.31 -4.60
C LEU A 56 6.60 5.67 -5.90
N LYS A 57 7.53 4.82 -6.33
CA LYS A 57 8.23 5.01 -7.61
C LYS A 57 7.25 5.18 -8.76
N HIS A 58 6.30 4.25 -8.92
CA HIS A 58 5.35 4.28 -10.02
C HIS A 58 4.42 5.50 -9.98
N ILE A 59 3.99 5.91 -8.78
CA ILE A 59 3.17 7.12 -8.60
C ILE A 59 3.98 8.37 -8.99
N MET A 60 5.19 8.52 -8.47
CA MET A 60 6.03 9.70 -8.73
C MET A 60 6.42 9.80 -10.20
N GLU A 61 6.82 8.69 -10.84
CA GLU A 61 7.11 8.66 -12.28
C GLU A 61 5.88 8.97 -13.12
N GLY A 62 4.72 8.38 -12.80
CA GLY A 62 3.47 8.65 -13.51
C GLY A 62 3.07 10.12 -13.44
N MET A 63 3.10 10.73 -12.25
CA MET A 63 2.83 12.16 -12.09
C MET A 63 3.81 13.04 -12.87
N ALA A 64 5.11 12.71 -12.84
CA ALA A 64 6.14 13.50 -13.52
C ALA A 64 6.05 13.38 -15.06
N GLU A 65 5.67 12.22 -15.57
CA GLU A 65 5.44 12.04 -17.02
C GLU A 65 4.19 12.81 -17.50
N GLU A 66 3.12 12.81 -16.71
CA GLU A 66 1.87 13.50 -17.08
C GLU A 66 1.97 15.02 -16.93
N ASN A 67 2.72 15.52 -15.95
CA ASN A 67 2.85 16.95 -15.67
C ASN A 67 4.33 17.34 -15.51
N PRO A 68 5.11 17.34 -16.60
CA PRO A 68 6.57 17.57 -16.55
C PRO A 68 6.98 19.00 -16.16
N THR A 69 6.03 19.91 -16.07
CA THR A 69 6.29 21.32 -15.65
C THR A 69 6.30 21.50 -14.14
N ARG A 70 5.81 20.49 -13.37
CA ARG A 70 5.82 20.52 -11.91
C ARG A 70 7.18 20.09 -11.36
N ASN A 71 7.51 20.58 -10.18
CA ASN A 71 8.75 20.26 -9.49
C ASN A 71 8.54 19.12 -8.49
N TYR A 72 8.96 17.91 -8.87
CA TYR A 72 8.87 16.71 -8.06
C TYR A 72 10.18 16.49 -7.31
N MET A 73 10.10 16.42 -5.99
CA MET A 73 11.29 16.24 -5.15
C MET A 73 11.13 15.04 -4.22
N THR A 74 12.23 14.31 -4.00
CA THR A 74 12.24 13.19 -3.06
C THR A 74 13.29 13.37 -1.98
N LEU A 75 13.01 12.85 -0.79
CA LEU A 75 13.91 12.73 0.34
C LEU A 75 13.96 11.29 0.81
N GLU A 76 15.10 10.63 0.65
CA GLU A 76 15.24 9.19 0.87
C GLU A 76 16.52 8.87 1.68
N ASP A 77 16.51 7.73 2.39
CA ASP A 77 17.60 7.33 3.29
C ASP A 77 17.81 5.79 3.30
N PRO A 78 18.59 5.26 2.36
CA PRO A 78 18.94 5.80 1.03
C PRO A 78 17.82 5.59 0.00
N ALA A 79 17.96 6.14 -1.22
CA ALA A 79 17.09 5.82 -2.33
C ALA A 79 17.28 4.35 -2.76
N GLU A 80 16.15 3.65 -2.89
CA GLU A 80 16.13 2.26 -3.37
C GLU A 80 16.10 2.18 -4.91
N TYR A 81 15.53 3.18 -5.56
CA TYR A 81 15.32 3.25 -7.01
C TYR A 81 15.69 4.61 -7.57
N VAL A 82 16.07 4.63 -8.84
CA VAL A 82 16.05 5.86 -9.62
C VAL A 82 14.61 6.15 -10.03
N ILE A 83 14.09 7.33 -9.70
CA ILE A 83 12.72 7.78 -10.01
C ILE A 83 12.81 8.85 -11.08
N ARG A 84 12.39 8.52 -12.31
CA ARG A 84 12.50 9.43 -13.45
C ARG A 84 11.59 10.65 -13.28
N GLY A 85 12.06 11.80 -13.74
CA GLY A 85 11.32 13.06 -13.66
C GLY A 85 11.32 13.70 -12.28
N THR A 86 12.08 13.17 -11.30
CA THR A 86 12.19 13.72 -9.95
C THR A 86 13.61 14.19 -9.62
N LYS A 87 13.71 15.13 -8.71
CA LYS A 87 14.98 15.58 -8.10
C LYS A 87 15.17 14.82 -6.80
N GLN A 88 15.93 13.72 -6.84
CA GLN A 88 16.15 12.86 -5.68
C GLN A 88 17.24 13.41 -4.78
N ARG A 89 16.91 13.54 -3.50
CA ARG A 89 17.85 13.89 -2.43
C ARG A 89 18.06 12.70 -1.52
N ASN A 90 19.26 12.13 -1.59
CA ASN A 90 19.69 11.07 -0.70
C ASN A 90 20.32 11.66 0.56
N VAL A 91 19.90 11.15 1.71
CA VAL A 91 20.60 11.37 2.97
C VAL A 91 21.53 10.19 3.20
N ILE A 92 22.84 10.43 3.11
CA ILE A 92 23.85 9.40 3.34
C ILE A 92 24.59 9.78 4.61
N THR A 93 24.23 9.17 5.72
CA THR A 93 24.97 9.33 6.97
C THR A 93 26.07 8.28 7.09
N ASN A 94 27.30 8.74 7.22
CA ASN A 94 28.44 7.87 7.51
C ASN A 94 28.53 7.45 8.99
N THR A 95 27.54 7.79 9.81
CA THR A 95 27.55 7.53 11.25
C THR A 95 26.39 6.61 11.63
N ASN A 96 26.69 5.56 12.39
CA ASN A 96 25.70 4.70 13.03
C ASN A 96 24.99 5.37 14.24
N VAL A 97 25.12 6.69 14.40
CA VAL A 97 24.51 7.45 15.48
C VAL A 97 23.14 7.92 15.03
N GLU A 98 22.10 7.32 15.59
CA GLU A 98 20.69 7.55 15.23
C GLU A 98 20.32 9.05 15.27
N ASN A 99 20.78 9.79 16.27
CA ASN A 99 20.52 11.23 16.38
C ASN A 99 21.16 12.04 15.25
N ALA A 100 22.34 11.67 14.74
CA ALA A 100 22.97 12.37 13.62
C ALA A 100 22.18 12.13 12.33
N ARG A 101 21.72 10.92 12.10
CA ARG A 101 20.88 10.54 10.95
C ARG A 101 19.54 11.28 10.96
N LYS A 102 18.89 11.34 12.13
CA LYS A 102 17.67 12.12 12.34
C LYS A 102 17.88 13.60 11.99
N MET A 103 18.94 14.23 12.54
CA MET A 103 19.24 15.63 12.29
C MET A 103 19.51 15.93 10.81
N GLU A 104 20.23 15.05 10.12
CA GLU A 104 20.47 15.21 8.68
C GLU A 104 19.18 15.10 7.86
N MET A 105 18.28 14.15 8.19
CA MET A 105 16.98 14.04 7.54
C MET A 105 16.13 15.30 7.75
N VAL A 106 16.08 15.85 8.94
CA VAL A 106 15.35 17.09 9.27
C VAL A 106 15.92 18.27 8.49
N ASN A 107 17.25 18.44 8.49
CA ASN A 107 17.93 19.50 7.77
C ASN A 107 17.75 19.37 6.24
N ALA A 108 17.82 18.15 5.72
CA ALA A 108 17.60 17.87 4.31
C ALA A 108 16.16 18.21 3.90
N ASN A 109 15.15 17.88 4.73
CA ASN A 109 13.77 18.25 4.50
C ASN A 109 13.58 19.77 4.48
N ALA A 110 14.16 20.51 5.44
CA ALA A 110 14.10 21.98 5.45
C ALA A 110 14.73 22.60 4.19
N GLY A 111 15.79 21.99 3.65
CA GLY A 111 16.40 22.40 2.39
C GLY A 111 15.53 22.08 1.17
N LEU A 112 14.80 20.97 1.21
CA LEU A 112 13.88 20.56 0.16
C LEU A 112 12.70 21.55 0.05
N MET A 113 12.09 21.92 1.18
CA MET A 113 10.99 22.89 1.24
C MET A 113 11.33 24.26 0.64
N ARG A 114 12.60 24.66 0.69
CA ARG A 114 13.10 25.93 0.10
C ARG A 114 13.38 25.85 -1.40
N SER A 115 13.18 24.70 -2.01
CA SER A 115 13.47 24.47 -3.43
C SER A 115 12.23 24.55 -4.31
N ASP A 116 11.14 25.15 -3.80
CA ASP A 116 9.86 25.37 -4.47
C ASP A 116 9.29 24.05 -5.07
N PRO A 117 9.07 23.01 -4.26
CA PRO A 117 8.51 21.76 -4.74
C PRO A 117 7.00 21.88 -4.94
N ASP A 118 6.43 21.28 -6.00
CA ASP A 118 4.98 21.07 -6.13
C ASP A 118 4.52 19.77 -5.46
N VAL A 119 5.37 18.76 -5.56
CA VAL A 119 5.12 17.42 -4.98
C VAL A 119 6.36 16.94 -4.26
N ILE A 120 6.14 16.44 -3.05
CA ILE A 120 7.19 15.96 -2.16
C ILE A 120 6.97 14.48 -1.88
N MET A 121 8.02 13.69 -2.02
CA MET A 121 8.06 12.31 -1.54
C MET A 121 9.06 12.21 -0.39
N ILE A 122 8.58 11.80 0.78
CA ILE A 122 9.42 11.41 1.91
C ILE A 122 9.43 9.88 1.95
N GLY A 123 10.58 9.25 1.75
CA GLY A 123 10.68 7.80 1.59
C GLY A 123 10.01 7.03 2.73
N GLU A 124 10.31 7.39 3.98
CA GLU A 124 9.67 6.80 5.16
C GLU A 124 9.64 7.78 6.34
N ILE A 125 8.49 7.90 7.00
CA ILE A 125 8.36 8.64 8.25
C ILE A 125 8.75 7.71 9.41
N ARG A 126 9.89 8.02 10.05
CA ARG A 126 10.41 7.32 11.24
C ARG A 126 10.41 8.17 12.49
N TYR A 127 10.35 9.49 12.34
CA TYR A 127 10.50 10.48 13.41
C TYR A 127 9.35 11.49 13.35
N ILE A 128 8.95 11.99 14.52
CA ILE A 128 7.88 13.00 14.63
C ILE A 128 8.18 14.24 13.80
N GLU A 129 9.43 14.66 13.72
CA GLU A 129 9.81 15.88 13.00
C GLU A 129 9.54 15.75 11.49
N LEU A 130 9.72 14.55 10.90
CA LEU A 130 9.37 14.30 9.51
C LEU A 130 7.86 14.22 9.32
N ALA A 131 7.13 13.64 10.30
CA ALA A 131 5.67 13.62 10.28
C ALA A 131 5.09 15.04 10.31
N SER A 132 5.59 15.89 11.24
CA SER A 132 5.16 17.28 11.35
C SER A 132 5.49 18.08 10.08
N ALA A 133 6.67 17.88 9.51
CA ALA A 133 7.05 18.53 8.26
C ALA A 133 6.19 18.09 7.06
N ALA A 134 5.79 16.83 6.99
CA ALA A 134 4.88 16.32 5.97
C ALA A 134 3.48 16.95 6.11
N ILE A 135 2.98 17.09 7.34
CA ILE A 135 1.71 17.75 7.64
C ILE A 135 1.76 19.24 7.27
N GLU A 136 2.81 19.93 7.66
CA GLU A 136 3.01 21.35 7.32
C GLU A 136 3.06 21.57 5.80
N ALA A 137 3.75 20.71 5.07
CA ALA A 137 3.78 20.76 3.62
C ALA A 137 2.38 20.53 3.02
N ALA A 138 1.60 19.58 3.55
CA ALA A 138 0.23 19.34 3.13
C ALA A 138 -0.68 20.55 3.40
N LEU A 139 -0.58 21.17 4.58
CA LEU A 139 -1.32 22.37 4.97
C LEU A 139 -1.00 23.57 4.06
N THR A 140 0.25 23.67 3.59
CA THR A 140 0.68 24.73 2.67
C THR A 140 0.40 24.43 1.20
N GLY A 141 -0.35 23.36 0.90
CA GLY A 141 -0.90 23.06 -0.43
C GLY A 141 -0.05 22.16 -1.30
N HIS A 142 1.00 21.53 -0.75
CA HIS A 142 1.82 20.59 -1.50
C HIS A 142 1.15 19.20 -1.57
N GLY A 143 1.38 18.45 -2.65
CA GLY A 143 1.12 17.02 -2.69
C GLY A 143 2.25 16.27 -1.96
N VAL A 144 1.93 15.54 -0.90
CA VAL A 144 2.94 14.82 -0.09
C VAL A 144 2.68 13.34 -0.12
N TRP A 145 3.71 12.56 -0.47
CA TRP A 145 3.66 11.10 -0.49
C TRP A 145 4.73 10.53 0.43
N THR A 146 4.35 9.53 1.22
CA THR A 146 5.30 8.90 2.15
C THR A 146 4.93 7.47 2.46
N THR A 147 5.85 6.76 3.12
CA THR A 147 5.57 5.44 3.69
C THR A 147 5.65 5.42 5.20
N LEU A 148 4.97 4.45 5.79
CA LEU A 148 4.94 4.20 7.22
C LEU A 148 4.77 2.70 7.50
N HIS A 149 5.24 2.22 8.64
CA HIS A 149 4.93 0.89 9.13
C HIS A 149 3.66 0.92 9.98
N ALA A 150 2.58 0.32 9.45
CA ALA A 150 1.33 0.08 10.17
C ALA A 150 0.73 -1.28 9.75
N SER A 151 -0.29 -1.76 10.47
CA SER A 151 -0.94 -3.06 10.27
C SER A 151 -2.17 -3.02 9.36
N SER A 152 -2.69 -1.81 9.06
CA SER A 152 -3.84 -1.56 8.18
C SER A 152 -3.80 -0.09 7.73
N ALA A 153 -4.66 0.30 6.78
CA ALA A 153 -4.79 1.70 6.37
C ALA A 153 -5.25 2.59 7.55
N PHE A 154 -6.25 2.15 8.31
CA PHE A 154 -6.68 2.87 9.51
C PHE A 154 -5.65 2.82 10.64
N GLY A 155 -4.77 1.81 10.68
CA GLY A 155 -3.65 1.70 11.62
C GLY A 155 -2.57 2.79 11.46
N ILE A 156 -2.58 3.53 10.35
CA ILE A 156 -1.69 4.68 10.12
C ILE A 156 -1.94 5.77 11.17
N ILE A 157 -3.20 6.05 11.49
CA ILE A 157 -3.59 7.13 12.43
C ILE A 157 -3.05 6.88 13.85
N PRO A 158 -3.34 5.74 14.51
CA PRO A 158 -2.75 5.47 15.82
C PRO A 158 -1.23 5.40 15.78
N ARG A 159 -0.64 4.95 14.68
CA ARG A 159 0.83 4.92 14.54
C ARG A 159 1.44 6.32 14.54
N LEU A 160 0.86 7.28 13.83
CA LEU A 160 1.29 8.68 13.87
C LEU A 160 1.10 9.29 15.27
N ARG A 161 -0.03 8.99 15.93
CA ARG A 161 -0.26 9.41 17.33
C ARG A 161 0.78 8.85 18.30
N GLU A 162 1.15 7.58 18.18
CA GLU A 162 2.21 6.95 18.97
C GLU A 162 3.57 7.63 18.77
N MET A 163 3.83 8.17 17.59
CA MET A 163 5.03 8.95 17.30
C MET A 163 4.97 10.35 17.91
N GLY A 164 3.83 10.78 18.45
CA GLY A 164 3.63 12.08 19.09
C GLY A 164 2.93 13.12 18.22
N VAL A 165 2.42 12.75 17.05
CA VAL A 165 1.65 13.68 16.21
C VAL A 165 0.29 13.96 16.85
N PRO A 166 -0.09 15.24 17.07
CA PRO A 166 -1.41 15.59 17.55
C PRO A 166 -2.50 15.17 16.54
N LEU A 167 -3.58 14.58 17.06
CA LEU A 167 -4.69 14.16 16.16
C LEU A 167 -5.40 15.35 15.52
N GLU A 168 -5.39 16.49 16.19
CA GLU A 168 -5.96 17.74 15.68
C GLU A 168 -5.30 18.13 14.37
N ASP A 169 -3.96 18.05 14.29
CA ASP A 169 -3.20 18.38 13.10
C ASP A 169 -3.51 17.41 11.93
N LEU A 170 -3.69 16.12 12.25
CA LEU A 170 -4.04 15.11 11.24
C LEU A 170 -5.46 15.29 10.70
N TYR A 171 -6.37 15.78 11.52
CA TYR A 171 -7.78 15.90 11.18
C TYR A 171 -8.14 17.27 10.63
N GLU A 172 -7.19 18.18 10.44
CA GLU A 172 -7.40 19.41 9.68
C GLU A 172 -7.81 19.09 8.25
N ASP A 173 -8.72 19.91 7.73
CA ASP A 173 -9.22 19.77 6.36
C ASP A 173 -8.06 19.88 5.37
N ASN A 174 -8.04 19.00 4.38
CA ASN A 174 -7.00 18.90 3.35
C ASN A 174 -5.61 18.42 3.79
N VAL A 175 -5.41 18.02 5.05
CA VAL A 175 -4.14 17.40 5.47
C VAL A 175 -4.06 15.97 4.96
N LEU A 176 -4.96 15.09 5.37
CA LEU A 176 -4.97 13.71 4.89
C LEU A 176 -5.75 13.59 3.57
N ASN A 177 -5.07 13.11 2.53
CA ASN A 177 -5.66 12.86 1.22
C ASN A 177 -6.05 11.39 1.05
N GLY A 178 -5.14 10.46 1.38
CA GLY A 178 -5.37 9.04 1.25
C GLY A 178 -4.54 8.19 2.20
N LEU A 179 -5.14 7.10 2.69
CA LEU A 179 -4.47 6.09 3.49
C LEU A 179 -4.46 4.78 2.69
N ILE A 180 -3.27 4.25 2.44
CA ILE A 180 -3.07 3.03 1.66
C ILE A 180 -2.38 2.00 2.55
N TYR A 181 -2.85 0.77 2.52
CA TYR A 181 -2.14 -0.36 3.12
C TYR A 181 -2.03 -1.48 2.10
N GLN A 182 -0.88 -2.14 2.06
CA GLN A 182 -0.66 -3.22 1.11
C GLN A 182 0.16 -4.38 1.67
N ARG A 183 -0.18 -5.55 1.15
CA ARG A 183 0.57 -6.80 1.27
C ARG A 183 0.86 -7.34 -0.13
N LEU A 184 1.90 -8.16 -0.25
CA LEU A 184 2.19 -8.87 -1.50
C LEU A 184 1.88 -10.35 -1.31
N VAL A 185 1.08 -10.90 -2.23
CA VAL A 185 0.73 -12.32 -2.29
C VAL A 185 1.33 -12.95 -3.54
N PRO A 186 1.83 -14.22 -3.48
CA PRO A 186 2.48 -14.86 -4.61
C PRO A 186 1.47 -15.31 -5.66
N VAL A 187 1.80 -15.08 -6.93
CA VAL A 187 0.99 -15.46 -8.09
C VAL A 187 1.34 -16.87 -8.54
N LEU A 188 0.31 -17.67 -8.75
CA LEU A 188 0.43 -19.03 -9.27
C LEU A 188 0.95 -19.05 -10.71
N CYS A 189 1.77 -20.01 -11.02
CA CYS A 189 2.17 -20.24 -12.41
C CYS A 189 0.97 -20.72 -13.23
N PRO A 190 0.58 -20.00 -14.30
CA PRO A 190 -0.61 -20.36 -15.08
C PRO A 190 -0.47 -21.70 -15.81
N ARG A 191 0.76 -22.22 -15.98
CA ARG A 191 1.01 -23.48 -16.72
C ARG A 191 1.01 -24.71 -15.84
N CYS A 192 1.29 -24.57 -14.53
CA CYS A 192 1.40 -25.74 -13.65
C CYS A 192 0.57 -25.64 -12.38
N LYS A 193 -0.24 -24.59 -12.19
CA LYS A 193 -1.20 -24.53 -11.10
C LYS A 193 -2.18 -25.71 -11.19
N ARG A 194 -2.67 -26.19 -10.06
CA ARG A 194 -3.57 -27.34 -9.96
C ARG A 194 -4.94 -26.89 -9.46
N PRO A 195 -6.04 -27.50 -9.93
CA PRO A 195 -7.35 -27.28 -9.30
C PRO A 195 -7.29 -27.55 -7.80
N LEU A 196 -8.09 -26.82 -7.04
CA LEU A 196 -8.21 -27.02 -5.60
C LEU A 196 -8.78 -28.41 -5.28
N GLU A 197 -8.08 -29.15 -4.45
CA GLU A 197 -8.57 -30.38 -3.84
C GLU A 197 -8.68 -30.18 -2.33
N LEU A 198 -9.89 -30.01 -1.80
CA LEU A 198 -10.11 -29.72 -0.37
C LEU A 198 -9.52 -30.79 0.55
N SER A 199 -9.52 -32.06 0.11
CA SER A 199 -8.92 -33.19 0.84
C SER A 199 -7.40 -33.08 1.00
N SER A 200 -6.72 -32.29 0.17
CA SER A 200 -5.29 -32.07 0.23
C SER A 200 -4.88 -30.95 1.19
N LEU A 201 -5.85 -30.14 1.65
CA LEU A 201 -5.62 -29.02 2.55
C LEU A 201 -5.65 -29.42 4.02
N GLN A 202 -5.10 -28.56 4.86
CA GLN A 202 -5.35 -28.65 6.30
C GLN A 202 -6.86 -28.49 6.58
N PRO A 203 -7.46 -29.32 7.46
CA PRO A 203 -8.91 -29.30 7.69
C PRO A 203 -9.48 -27.93 8.05
N GLN A 204 -8.74 -27.13 8.82
CA GLN A 204 -9.18 -25.78 9.22
C GLN A 204 -9.30 -24.85 8.01
N LEU A 205 -8.37 -24.89 7.07
CA LEU A 205 -8.42 -24.09 5.84
C LEU A 205 -9.55 -24.60 4.94
N GLY A 206 -9.68 -25.91 4.73
CA GLY A 206 -10.74 -26.51 3.93
C GLY A 206 -12.13 -26.07 4.42
N ASN A 207 -12.41 -26.22 5.72
CA ASN A 207 -13.68 -25.80 6.33
C ASN A 207 -13.96 -24.29 6.19
N ARG A 208 -12.91 -23.42 6.22
CA ARG A 208 -13.10 -21.99 5.97
C ARG A 208 -13.44 -21.70 4.51
N LEU A 209 -12.75 -22.34 3.58
CA LEU A 209 -13.02 -22.16 2.15
C LEU A 209 -14.45 -22.59 1.77
N GLU A 210 -14.95 -23.68 2.34
CA GLU A 210 -16.34 -24.13 2.14
C GLU A 210 -17.39 -23.16 2.71
N LYS A 211 -17.03 -22.38 3.73
CA LYS A 211 -17.91 -21.32 4.26
C LYS A 211 -17.83 -20.03 3.44
N LEU A 212 -16.66 -19.73 2.90
CA LEU A 212 -16.38 -18.49 2.15
C LEU A 212 -16.89 -18.54 0.72
N PHE A 213 -16.84 -19.71 0.10
CA PHE A 213 -17.07 -19.90 -1.34
C PHE A 213 -18.10 -21.01 -1.59
N ASN A 214 -19.01 -20.78 -2.52
CA ASN A 214 -19.91 -21.81 -2.97
C ASN A 214 -19.20 -22.84 -3.88
N ALA A 215 -19.88 -23.96 -4.22
CA ALA A 215 -19.27 -25.03 -4.99
C ALA A 215 -18.75 -24.59 -6.39
N ALA A 216 -19.43 -23.64 -7.03
CA ALA A 216 -19.02 -23.13 -8.34
C ALA A 216 -17.77 -22.23 -8.23
N GLU A 217 -17.67 -21.46 -7.15
CA GLU A 217 -16.49 -20.63 -6.82
C GLU A 217 -15.30 -21.50 -6.43
N LEU A 218 -15.50 -22.53 -5.59
CA LEU A 218 -14.44 -23.48 -5.22
C LEU A 218 -13.81 -24.15 -6.45
N ALA A 219 -14.62 -24.47 -7.46
CA ALA A 219 -14.12 -25.05 -8.72
C ALA A 219 -13.21 -24.10 -9.53
N GLN A 220 -13.22 -22.79 -9.25
CA GLN A 220 -12.37 -21.80 -9.90
C GLN A 220 -11.05 -21.55 -9.14
N ILE A 221 -10.92 -22.08 -7.93
CA ILE A 221 -9.73 -21.89 -7.09
C ILE A 221 -8.65 -22.89 -7.50
N TYR A 222 -7.44 -22.42 -7.47
CA TYR A 222 -6.25 -23.23 -7.79
C TYR A 222 -5.25 -23.18 -6.64
N THR A 223 -4.43 -24.22 -6.56
CA THR A 223 -3.32 -24.35 -5.65
C THR A 223 -1.99 -24.39 -6.40
N LYS A 224 -0.91 -24.20 -5.68
CA LYS A 224 0.45 -24.22 -6.22
C LYS A 224 0.79 -25.61 -6.77
N GLY A 225 1.23 -25.68 -8.01
CA GLY A 225 1.77 -26.90 -8.62
C GLY A 225 3.23 -27.12 -8.29
N ASP A 226 3.77 -28.30 -8.71
CA ASP A 226 5.15 -28.73 -8.42
C ASP A 226 6.22 -27.86 -9.11
N GLY A 227 5.79 -27.03 -10.05
CA GLY A 227 6.68 -26.22 -10.87
C GLY A 227 6.84 -26.78 -12.29
N CYS A 228 7.27 -25.92 -13.19
CA CYS A 228 7.56 -26.27 -14.58
C CYS A 228 8.66 -25.36 -15.13
N GLU A 229 9.06 -25.57 -16.38
CA GLU A 229 10.09 -24.77 -17.03
C GLU A 229 9.73 -23.27 -17.07
N HIS A 230 8.42 -22.92 -17.29
CA HIS A 230 7.96 -21.54 -17.33
C HIS A 230 8.18 -20.77 -16.01
N CYS A 231 8.05 -21.41 -14.88
CA CYS A 231 8.28 -20.80 -13.57
C CYS A 231 9.62 -21.25 -12.94
N SER A 232 10.53 -21.79 -13.73
CA SER A 232 11.85 -22.30 -13.26
C SER A 232 11.73 -23.25 -12.06
N GLY A 233 10.71 -24.10 -12.07
CA GLY A 233 10.47 -25.08 -11.01
C GLY A 233 9.80 -24.54 -9.74
N MET A 234 9.47 -23.24 -9.66
CA MET A 234 8.95 -22.62 -8.44
C MET A 234 7.45 -22.81 -8.21
N GLY A 235 6.66 -23.07 -9.25
CA GLY A 235 5.19 -23.08 -9.21
C GLY A 235 4.56 -21.69 -9.09
N LEU A 236 5.37 -20.64 -9.04
CA LEU A 236 4.99 -19.23 -8.87
C LEU A 236 5.66 -18.37 -9.92
N THR A 237 5.02 -17.28 -10.35
CA THR A 237 5.53 -16.40 -11.40
C THR A 237 5.72 -14.95 -11.00
N GLY A 238 5.31 -14.56 -9.80
CA GLY A 238 5.47 -13.19 -9.34
C GLY A 238 4.71 -12.89 -8.06
N LEU A 239 4.45 -11.60 -7.83
CA LEU A 239 3.71 -11.08 -6.69
C LEU A 239 2.60 -10.14 -7.16
N ARG A 240 1.46 -10.15 -6.47
CA ARG A 240 0.36 -9.21 -6.63
C ARG A 240 0.11 -8.47 -5.34
N VAL A 241 -0.37 -7.25 -5.47
CA VAL A 241 -0.81 -6.45 -4.32
C VAL A 241 -2.17 -6.95 -3.84
N ALA A 242 -2.32 -7.07 -2.53
CA ALA A 242 -3.58 -7.09 -1.82
C ALA A 242 -3.63 -5.83 -0.96
N ALA A 243 -4.52 -4.87 -1.27
CA ALA A 243 -4.46 -3.52 -0.73
C ALA A 243 -5.79 -3.00 -0.18
N GLU A 244 -5.67 -2.07 0.76
CA GLU A 244 -6.70 -1.14 1.20
C GLU A 244 -6.36 0.24 0.64
N VAL A 245 -7.31 0.91 0.03
CA VAL A 245 -7.15 2.28 -0.46
C VAL A 245 -8.30 3.11 0.08
N VAL A 246 -8.02 3.96 1.06
CA VAL A 246 -9.02 4.72 1.81
C VAL A 246 -8.92 6.20 1.43
N PRO A 247 -9.89 6.75 0.70
CA PRO A 247 -9.95 8.19 0.46
C PRO A 247 -10.42 8.90 1.73
N VAL A 248 -9.65 9.89 2.18
CA VAL A 248 -10.02 10.67 3.37
C VAL A 248 -10.98 11.77 2.96
N THR A 249 -12.27 11.54 3.22
CA THR A 249 -13.36 12.49 2.94
C THR A 249 -13.70 13.32 4.18
N THR A 250 -14.37 14.47 3.99
CA THR A 250 -14.86 15.31 5.10
C THR A 250 -15.73 14.51 6.08
N MET A 251 -16.59 13.61 5.56
CA MET A 251 -17.41 12.76 6.41
C MET A 251 -16.57 11.79 7.23
N LEU A 252 -15.58 11.11 6.61
CA LEU A 252 -14.67 10.21 7.30
C LEU A 252 -13.89 10.95 8.40
N LEU A 253 -13.37 12.16 8.09
CA LEU A 253 -12.73 13.04 9.08
C LEU A 253 -13.67 13.40 10.23
N SER A 254 -14.95 13.71 9.96
CA SER A 254 -15.91 14.04 11.00
C SER A 254 -16.16 12.88 11.97
N ILE A 255 -16.14 11.64 11.49
CA ILE A 255 -16.24 10.42 12.31
C ILE A 255 -14.96 10.25 13.14
N LEU A 256 -13.80 10.41 12.53
CA LEU A 256 -12.50 10.32 13.21
C LEU A 256 -12.35 11.40 14.31
N LYS A 257 -12.80 12.63 14.06
CA LYS A 257 -12.83 13.73 15.04
C LYS A 257 -13.67 13.37 16.29
N LYS A 258 -14.72 12.55 16.12
CA LYS A 258 -15.53 12.03 17.24
C LYS A 258 -14.84 10.91 18.04
N GLY A 259 -13.66 10.49 17.62
CA GLY A 259 -12.81 9.55 18.35
C GLY A 259 -13.03 8.07 18.05
N SER A 260 -13.87 7.71 17.07
CA SER A 260 -14.14 6.31 16.73
C SER A 260 -13.46 5.87 15.44
N LEU A 261 -12.28 5.25 15.59
CA LEU A 261 -11.57 4.64 14.47
C LEU A 261 -12.35 3.47 13.85
N ARG A 262 -13.07 2.71 14.70
CA ARG A 262 -13.92 1.60 14.27
C ARG A 262 -15.08 2.10 13.43
N ASP A 263 -15.79 3.14 13.88
CA ASP A 263 -16.92 3.69 13.13
C ASP A 263 -16.46 4.26 11.78
N ALA A 264 -15.30 4.89 11.74
CA ALA A 264 -14.70 5.37 10.50
C ALA A 264 -14.39 4.20 9.53
N GLN A 265 -13.87 3.10 10.04
CA GLN A 265 -13.61 1.89 9.25
C GLN A 265 -14.92 1.25 8.75
N MET A 266 -15.95 1.17 9.60
CA MET A 266 -17.26 0.65 9.22
C MET A 266 -17.95 1.53 8.19
N TYR A 267 -17.86 2.86 8.34
CA TYR A 267 -18.35 3.80 7.34
C TYR A 267 -17.65 3.60 5.98
N TRP A 268 -16.32 3.43 5.99
CA TRP A 268 -15.57 3.15 4.76
C TRP A 268 -16.00 1.84 4.10
N LEU A 269 -16.20 0.77 4.88
CA LEU A 269 -16.61 -0.54 4.35
C LEU A 269 -18.04 -0.55 3.81
N ASN A 270 -18.98 0.05 4.53
CA ASN A 270 -20.41 -0.07 4.23
C ASN A 270 -20.91 1.04 3.28
N GLU A 271 -20.55 2.28 3.55
CA GLU A 271 -21.07 3.43 2.82
C GLU A 271 -20.19 3.84 1.63
N MET A 272 -18.89 3.65 1.77
CA MET A 272 -17.94 3.98 0.69
C MET A 272 -17.54 2.75 -0.13
N HIS A 273 -18.12 1.57 0.14
CA HIS A 273 -17.83 0.30 -0.51
C HIS A 273 -16.34 -0.06 -0.49
N GLY A 274 -15.69 0.22 0.62
CA GLY A 274 -14.28 -0.05 0.82
C GLY A 274 -13.95 -1.54 0.76
N MET A 275 -12.74 -1.84 0.32
CA MET A 275 -12.24 -3.21 0.22
C MET A 275 -11.02 -3.39 1.12
N THR A 276 -11.10 -4.35 2.05
CA THR A 276 -9.96 -4.73 2.88
C THR A 276 -8.90 -5.45 2.03
N HIS A 277 -7.66 -5.44 2.49
CA HIS A 277 -6.59 -6.22 1.85
C HIS A 277 -6.88 -7.74 1.86
N VAL A 278 -7.65 -8.23 2.84
CA VAL A 278 -8.11 -9.62 2.90
C VAL A 278 -9.17 -9.89 1.83
N ALA A 279 -10.16 -9.00 1.67
CA ALA A 279 -11.16 -9.11 0.61
C ALA A 279 -10.52 -9.03 -0.78
N HIS A 280 -9.52 -8.17 -0.97
CA HIS A 280 -8.75 -8.11 -2.21
C HIS A 280 -8.02 -9.44 -2.46
N ALA A 281 -7.35 -10.01 -1.46
CA ALA A 281 -6.70 -11.32 -1.61
C ALA A 281 -7.71 -12.44 -1.93
N ARG A 282 -8.91 -12.42 -1.31
CA ARG A 282 -9.99 -13.36 -1.67
C ARG A 282 -10.39 -13.27 -3.14
N SER A 283 -10.48 -12.05 -3.68
CA SER A 283 -10.79 -11.89 -5.12
C SER A 283 -9.71 -12.50 -6.02
N LEU A 284 -8.44 -12.38 -5.64
CA LEU A 284 -7.33 -13.01 -6.36
C LEU A 284 -7.33 -14.54 -6.24
N VAL A 285 -7.72 -15.07 -5.07
CA VAL A 285 -7.93 -16.52 -4.88
C VAL A 285 -9.07 -17.02 -5.77
N LEU A 286 -10.20 -16.33 -5.78
CA LEU A 286 -11.34 -16.66 -6.62
C LEU A 286 -11.03 -16.57 -8.12
N ALA A 287 -10.21 -15.61 -8.53
CA ALA A 287 -9.70 -15.52 -9.91
C ALA A 287 -8.72 -16.67 -10.27
N GLY A 288 -8.38 -17.53 -9.32
CA GLY A 288 -7.43 -18.61 -9.51
C GLY A 288 -5.99 -18.13 -9.77
N GLU A 289 -5.66 -16.92 -9.33
CA GLU A 289 -4.33 -16.33 -9.45
C GLU A 289 -3.44 -16.62 -8.24
N VAL A 290 -4.03 -16.82 -7.07
CA VAL A 290 -3.32 -16.96 -5.78
C VAL A 290 -3.79 -18.22 -5.07
N ASP A 291 -2.85 -18.95 -4.46
CA ASP A 291 -3.12 -20.11 -3.61
C ASP A 291 -3.68 -19.63 -2.26
N PRO A 292 -4.82 -20.17 -1.78
CA PRO A 292 -5.42 -19.74 -0.52
C PRO A 292 -4.52 -19.91 0.72
N ALA A 293 -3.74 -21.01 0.79
CA ALA A 293 -2.83 -21.25 1.89
C ALA A 293 -1.67 -20.23 1.88
N LEU A 294 -1.10 -19.97 0.70
CA LEU A 294 -0.06 -18.96 0.53
C LEU A 294 -0.57 -17.54 0.76
N ALA A 295 -1.85 -17.27 0.43
CA ALA A 295 -2.47 -15.99 0.75
C ALA A 295 -2.50 -15.77 2.26
N GLU A 296 -3.07 -16.71 3.04
CA GLU A 296 -3.12 -16.60 4.51
C GLU A 296 -1.72 -16.46 5.14
N GLU A 297 -0.74 -17.24 4.67
CA GLU A 297 0.66 -17.14 5.12
C GLU A 297 1.22 -15.73 4.92
N ARG A 298 1.00 -15.14 3.74
CA ARG A 298 1.53 -13.81 3.40
C ARG A 298 0.77 -12.67 4.03
N LEU A 299 -0.53 -12.81 4.19
CA LEU A 299 -1.36 -11.84 4.90
C LEU A 299 -1.10 -11.86 6.40
N GLY A 300 -0.74 -13.01 6.96
CA GLY A 300 -0.60 -13.23 8.40
C GLY A 300 -1.95 -13.27 9.14
N VAL A 301 -3.05 -13.42 8.38
CA VAL A 301 -4.43 -13.55 8.87
C VAL A 301 -5.20 -14.49 7.96
N THR A 302 -6.31 -15.04 8.44
CA THR A 302 -7.18 -15.92 7.68
C THR A 302 -8.01 -15.16 6.64
N LEU A 303 -8.44 -15.85 5.59
CA LEU A 303 -9.21 -15.23 4.50
C LEU A 303 -10.63 -14.78 4.91
N ASP A 304 -11.13 -15.19 6.06
CA ASP A 304 -12.40 -14.78 6.65
C ASP A 304 -12.26 -13.66 7.72
N PHE A 305 -11.04 -13.25 8.04
CA PHE A 305 -10.72 -12.33 9.14
C PHE A 305 -11.55 -11.03 9.14
N ASP A 306 -11.84 -10.46 7.98
CA ASP A 306 -12.59 -9.20 7.87
C ASP A 306 -14.11 -9.38 7.87
N LEU A 307 -14.63 -10.60 7.77
CA LEU A 307 -16.07 -10.87 7.80
C LEU A 307 -16.63 -10.67 9.21
N GLU A 308 -15.86 -11.01 10.25
CA GLU A 308 -16.23 -10.79 11.64
C GLU A 308 -16.52 -9.31 11.95
N TRP A 309 -15.92 -8.39 11.18
CA TRP A 309 -16.13 -6.95 11.37
C TRP A 309 -17.53 -6.51 10.93
N ARG A 310 -18.15 -7.20 9.98
CA ARG A 310 -19.48 -6.90 9.45
C ARG A 310 -20.62 -7.50 10.28
N GLU A 311 -20.36 -8.56 11.05
CA GLU A 311 -21.37 -9.25 11.87
C GLU A 311 -21.63 -8.55 13.21
N VAL A 312 -20.78 -7.62 13.64
CA VAL A 312 -20.83 -6.94 14.93
C VAL A 312 -21.34 -5.48 14.82
N ALA A 313 -21.89 -5.10 13.64
CA ALA A 313 -22.39 -3.74 13.37
C ALA A 313 -23.91 -3.65 13.53
#